data_5b97ada534399597861d482a73a70193
#
_entry.id   5b97ada534399597861d482a73a70193
#
_cell.length_a   1.000
_cell.length_b   1.000
_cell.length_c   1.000
_cell.angle_alpha   90.00
_cell.angle_beta   90.00
_cell.angle_gamma   90.00
#
_symmetry.space_group_name_H-M   'P 1'
#
loop_
_entity.id
_entity.type
_entity.pdbx_description
1 polymer ?
#
loop_
_entity_poly.entity_id
_entity_poly.type
_entity_poly.pdbx_seq_one_letter_code
_entity_poly.pdbx_strand_id
1 'polypeptide(L)'
;MNQDNFNYNNTNKSHCLVDASSRKKLHNCRETKSHHRCPGLVLLAALVFGVGLFASCEKAFMSPDLSASAVNTFDYLWNKVDQQYSMFDVKDVDWNAVYDSIRPNVHNGMKSDSLFNVCAGMLDLLRDGHVNLVGPYDVSRSSDVYHGFYSESGIDRNTVFLYYLGPGYHVSGGMTHNALADGKVIYILYSSFSNGVSDAQLRNLHKLYPDAQGMIFDIRGNGGGALSNVYELLKLFRSHGQQIYSSQIKNGPGHNDFSPLQPTFAPKADTTTCFNLPVYVLTDRGCFSAASTFAIATQAYDHVHLLGDTTGGGMGLPAMGVLPNGWNYRFSITRTLALDGRNYENGVPPDIPVKFNPDLAFHSHRDNIIDTAVQLILGD
;
A
#
# COMPACT_ATOMS: atom_id res chain seq x y z
N MET A 1 -0.80 -30.98 36.70
CA MET A 1 0.42 -31.52 37.31
C MET A 1 1.60 -31.04 36.50
N ASN A 2 2.50 -30.38 37.18
CA ASN A 2 3.80 -29.83 36.82
C ASN A 2 3.89 -28.69 35.79
N GLN A 3 4.06 -27.52 36.40
CA GLN A 3 4.73 -26.32 35.90
C GLN A 3 6.24 -26.52 35.98
N ASP A 4 6.99 -26.08 34.99
CA ASP A 4 8.40 -25.76 35.14
C ASP A 4 8.71 -24.38 34.56
N ASN A 5 9.12 -23.51 35.48
CA ASN A 5 9.63 -22.16 35.29
C ASN A 5 11.04 -22.20 34.68
N PHE A 6 11.37 -21.38 33.72
CA PHE A 6 12.74 -20.97 33.42
C PHE A 6 12.95 -19.47 33.57
N ASN A 7 13.62 -19.09 34.64
CA ASN A 7 14.23 -17.80 34.86
C ASN A 7 15.56 -17.71 34.11
N TYR A 8 15.79 -16.63 33.38
CA TYR A 8 17.14 -16.22 32.96
C TYR A 8 17.44 -14.81 33.47
N ASN A 9 18.21 -14.79 34.58
CA ASN A 9 19.00 -13.63 34.99
C ASN A 9 20.31 -13.65 34.21
N ASN A 10 20.72 -12.56 33.59
CA ASN A 10 22.11 -12.35 33.25
C ASN A 10 22.48 -10.86 33.43
N THR A 11 23.20 -10.64 34.55
CA THR A 11 23.90 -9.41 34.90
C THR A 11 25.27 -9.43 34.24
N ASN A 12 25.61 -8.40 33.47
CA ASN A 12 27.02 -8.12 33.15
C ASN A 12 27.35 -6.67 33.54
N LYS A 13 28.12 -6.58 34.64
CA LYS A 13 28.85 -5.38 35.03
C LYS A 13 30.19 -5.39 34.30
N SER A 14 30.54 -4.36 33.58
CA SER A 14 31.89 -4.05 33.14
C SER A 14 32.43 -2.85 33.93
N HIS A 15 33.49 -3.14 34.68
CA HIS A 15 34.31 -2.17 35.40
C HIS A 15 35.11 -1.32 34.39
N CYS A 16 35.16 -0.04 34.62
CA CYS A 16 36.16 0.84 34.04
C CYS A 16 37.06 1.38 35.16
N LEU A 17 38.35 1.09 35.06
CA LEU A 17 39.40 1.48 35.98
C LEU A 17 39.77 2.97 35.76
N VAL A 18 39.86 3.68 36.87
CA VAL A 18 40.41 5.02 36.96
C VAL A 18 41.91 4.92 37.18
N ASP A 19 42.70 5.56 36.34
CA ASP A 19 44.13 5.78 36.60
C ASP A 19 44.36 7.25 37.00
N ALA A 20 45.03 7.38 38.11
CA ALA A 20 45.38 8.65 38.74
C ALA A 20 46.89 8.84 38.70
N SER A 21 47.38 9.85 38.01
CA SER A 21 48.64 10.53 38.42
C SER A 21 48.87 11.80 37.59
N SER A 22 48.98 12.95 38.21
CA SER A 22 50.17 13.81 38.24
C SER A 22 49.88 15.20 38.77
N ARG A 23 50.65 15.45 39.74
CA ARG A 23 50.85 16.57 40.65
C ARG A 23 51.23 17.92 40.00
N LYS A 24 50.75 18.97 40.68
CA LYS A 24 51.40 20.25 41.09
C LYS A 24 51.99 21.16 40.04
N LYS A 25 51.49 22.43 40.08
CA LYS A 25 52.30 23.62 40.39
C LYS A 25 51.41 24.77 40.87
N LEU A 26 51.77 25.29 42.05
CA LEU A 26 51.33 26.59 42.61
C LEU A 26 52.02 27.72 41.88
N HIS A 27 51.35 28.85 41.61
CA HIS A 27 51.90 30.19 41.74
C HIS A 27 50.81 31.26 41.94
N ASN A 28 50.90 31.88 43.07
CA ASN A 28 50.65 33.27 43.54
C ASN A 28 49.69 34.22 42.81
N CYS A 29 48.70 34.57 43.56
CA CYS A 29 48.23 35.86 44.03
C CYS A 29 48.52 37.13 43.24
N ARG A 30 47.44 37.80 42.84
CA ARG A 30 47.28 39.25 42.99
C ARG A 30 45.77 39.59 42.99
N GLU A 31 45.31 40.16 44.08
CA GLU A 31 43.99 40.73 44.27
C GLU A 31 43.83 41.99 43.37
N THR A 32 42.80 42.01 42.56
CA THR A 32 42.24 43.27 42.04
C THR A 32 40.71 43.23 42.26
N LYS A 33 40.25 44.18 43.05
CA LYS A 33 38.85 44.46 43.29
C LYS A 33 38.18 44.83 41.96
N SER A 34 37.23 44.06 41.49
CA SER A 34 36.35 44.40 40.40
C SER A 34 34.88 44.29 40.84
N HIS A 35 34.14 45.34 40.60
CA HIS A 35 32.73 45.47 40.91
C HIS A 35 31.89 44.35 40.28
N HIS A 36 31.23 43.55 41.10
CA HIS A 36 30.28 42.52 40.69
C HIS A 36 29.00 43.19 40.15
N ARG A 37 28.88 43.34 38.84
CA ARG A 37 27.58 43.41 38.15
C ARG A 37 27.09 41.96 37.98
N CYS A 38 25.92 41.63 38.53
CA CYS A 38 25.32 40.29 38.44
C CYS A 38 25.04 39.92 36.97
N PRO A 39 25.77 38.99 36.34
CA PRO A 39 25.48 38.60 34.96
C PRO A 39 24.25 37.65 34.85
N GLY A 40 23.74 37.17 35.98
CA GLY A 40 22.61 36.22 35.99
C GLY A 40 21.26 36.81 35.55
N LEU A 41 21.02 38.11 35.86
CA LEU A 41 19.72 38.74 35.53
C LEU A 41 19.60 39.07 34.03
N VAL A 42 20.70 39.37 33.35
CA VAL A 42 20.71 39.67 31.91
C VAL A 42 20.59 38.41 31.09
N LEU A 43 21.18 37.28 31.56
CA LEU A 43 21.06 35.98 30.89
C LEU A 43 19.63 35.43 31.00
N LEU A 44 18.98 35.58 32.16
CA LEU A 44 17.59 35.13 32.36
C LEU A 44 16.60 35.93 31.49
N ALA A 45 16.80 37.26 31.37
CA ALA A 45 15.97 38.11 30.51
C ALA A 45 16.16 37.77 29.03
N ALA A 46 17.38 37.46 28.57
CA ALA A 46 17.66 37.04 27.19
C ALA A 46 17.07 35.66 26.87
N LEU A 47 17.06 34.72 27.85
CA LEU A 47 16.47 33.40 27.68
C LEU A 47 14.93 33.47 27.59
N VAL A 48 14.27 34.29 28.42
CA VAL A 48 12.83 34.48 28.41
C VAL A 48 12.38 35.22 27.13
N PHE A 49 13.16 36.17 26.63
CA PHE A 49 12.88 36.86 25.36
C PHE A 49 13.11 35.95 24.15
N GLY A 50 14.14 35.07 24.18
CA GLY A 50 14.42 34.11 23.13
C GLY A 50 13.32 33.05 23.00
N VAL A 51 12.84 32.50 24.11
CA VAL A 51 11.74 31.51 24.13
C VAL A 51 10.41 32.13 23.66
N GLY A 52 10.15 33.39 24.02
CA GLY A 52 8.96 34.12 23.56
C GLY A 52 8.95 34.41 22.05
N LEU A 53 10.11 34.59 21.42
CA LEU A 53 10.24 34.83 19.99
C LEU A 53 10.03 33.51 19.17
N PHE A 54 10.48 32.40 19.68
CA PHE A 54 10.26 31.11 19.02
C PHE A 54 8.79 30.63 19.08
N ALA A 55 8.09 30.86 20.20
CA ALA A 55 6.66 30.54 20.33
C ALA A 55 5.76 31.50 19.50
N SER A 56 6.24 32.72 19.15
CA SER A 56 5.48 33.67 18.32
C SER A 56 5.65 33.41 16.82
N CYS A 57 6.77 32.82 16.38
CA CYS A 57 7.03 32.58 14.97
C CYS A 57 6.23 31.38 14.41
N GLU A 58 5.93 30.37 15.21
CA GLU A 58 5.11 29.23 14.74
C GLU A 58 3.72 29.65 14.28
N LYS A 59 3.06 30.55 15.05
CA LYS A 59 1.71 31.02 14.68
C LYS A 59 1.68 32.00 13.51
N ALA A 60 2.80 32.69 13.22
CA ALA A 60 2.87 33.63 12.12
C ALA A 60 3.08 32.99 10.74
N PHE A 61 3.54 31.74 10.69
CA PHE A 61 3.74 30.94 9.46
C PHE A 61 2.73 29.83 9.25
N MET A 62 1.89 29.52 10.23
CA MET A 62 0.76 28.61 10.05
C MET A 62 -0.43 29.38 9.50
N SER A 63 -1.04 28.88 8.45
CA SER A 63 -2.38 29.34 8.02
C SER A 63 -3.31 29.25 9.23
N PRO A 64 -4.19 30.27 9.47
CA PRO A 64 -5.11 30.21 10.59
C PRO A 64 -5.88 28.89 10.56
N ASP A 65 -5.92 28.19 11.71
CA ASP A 65 -6.72 26.98 11.84
C ASP A 65 -8.16 27.30 11.47
N LEU A 66 -8.67 26.63 10.44
CA LEU A 66 -10.08 26.76 10.08
C LEU A 66 -10.94 26.29 11.26
N SER A 67 -12.00 27.03 11.55
CA SER A 67 -12.90 26.59 12.61
C SER A 67 -13.48 25.20 12.29
N ALA A 68 -13.64 24.36 13.30
CA ALA A 68 -14.19 23.00 13.20
C ALA A 68 -15.71 22.98 12.90
N SER A 69 -16.25 24.00 12.25
CA SER A 69 -17.67 24.05 11.88
C SER A 69 -17.99 23.02 10.79
N ALA A 70 -19.23 22.59 10.71
CA ALA A 70 -19.69 21.62 9.71
C ALA A 70 -19.46 22.16 8.28
N VAL A 71 -19.76 23.43 8.07
CA VAL A 71 -19.56 24.12 6.79
C VAL A 71 -18.10 24.12 6.38
N ASN A 72 -17.20 24.57 7.26
CA ASN A 72 -15.76 24.61 6.94
C ASN A 72 -15.17 23.22 6.73
N THR A 73 -15.63 22.20 7.49
CA THR A 73 -15.18 20.83 7.33
C THR A 73 -15.57 20.26 5.96
N PHE A 74 -16.80 20.47 5.54
CA PHE A 74 -17.29 20.04 4.22
C PHE A 74 -16.54 20.76 3.09
N ASP A 75 -16.50 22.11 3.14
CA ASP A 75 -15.86 22.91 2.11
C ASP A 75 -14.35 22.60 1.99
N TYR A 76 -13.68 22.36 3.12
CA TYR A 76 -12.28 21.95 3.14
C TYR A 76 -12.08 20.58 2.47
N LEU A 77 -12.90 19.58 2.82
CA LEU A 77 -12.82 18.25 2.21
C LEU A 77 -13.07 18.30 0.71
N TRP A 78 -14.13 18.98 0.27
CA TRP A 78 -14.45 19.14 -1.14
C TRP A 78 -13.29 19.79 -1.91
N ASN A 79 -12.74 20.91 -1.40
CA ASN A 79 -11.61 21.61 -2.01
C ASN A 79 -10.34 20.73 -2.05
N LYS A 80 -10.08 19.92 -1.02
CA LYS A 80 -8.92 19.03 -1.02
C LYS A 80 -9.03 17.94 -2.07
N VAL A 81 -10.20 17.36 -2.24
CA VAL A 81 -10.47 16.40 -3.31
C VAL A 81 -10.34 17.07 -4.67
N ASP A 82 -10.98 18.23 -4.87
CA ASP A 82 -10.92 18.98 -6.13
C ASP A 82 -9.49 19.24 -6.60
N GLN A 83 -8.63 19.70 -5.70
CA GLN A 83 -7.26 20.10 -6.02
C GLN A 83 -6.27 18.93 -6.10
N GLN A 84 -6.50 17.83 -5.40
CA GLN A 84 -5.47 16.81 -5.17
C GLN A 84 -5.87 15.40 -5.62
N TYR A 85 -7.15 15.11 -5.85
CA TYR A 85 -7.56 13.80 -6.35
C TYR A 85 -7.08 13.58 -7.78
N SER A 86 -6.44 12.43 -8.04
CA SER A 86 -5.71 12.20 -9.28
C SER A 86 -6.50 11.45 -10.36
N MET A 87 -7.76 11.03 -10.09
CA MET A 87 -8.49 10.09 -10.94
C MET A 87 -9.76 10.67 -11.60
N PHE A 88 -9.95 11.99 -11.60
CA PHE A 88 -11.13 12.60 -12.21
C PHE A 88 -11.30 12.25 -13.69
N ASP A 89 -10.18 12.07 -14.42
CA ASP A 89 -10.16 11.72 -15.84
C ASP A 89 -10.74 10.32 -16.15
N VAL A 90 -10.74 9.41 -15.17
CA VAL A 90 -11.20 8.02 -15.33
C VAL A 90 -12.45 7.68 -14.51
N LYS A 91 -12.89 8.59 -13.63
CA LYS A 91 -14.08 8.38 -12.79
C LYS A 91 -15.35 9.04 -13.34
N ASP A 92 -15.21 9.90 -14.35
CA ASP A 92 -16.32 10.58 -15.03
C ASP A 92 -17.31 11.23 -14.04
N VAL A 93 -16.78 12.09 -13.16
CA VAL A 93 -17.55 12.80 -12.12
C VAL A 93 -17.40 14.31 -12.31
N ASP A 94 -18.51 15.01 -12.51
CA ASP A 94 -18.55 16.48 -12.43
C ASP A 94 -18.53 16.90 -10.96
N TRP A 95 -17.31 17.18 -10.46
CA TRP A 95 -17.10 17.50 -9.05
C TRP A 95 -17.74 18.82 -8.64
N ASN A 96 -17.86 19.80 -9.56
CA ASN A 96 -18.57 21.05 -9.31
C ASN A 96 -20.09 20.81 -9.14
N ALA A 97 -20.68 20.00 -10.03
CA ALA A 97 -22.08 19.62 -9.90
C ALA A 97 -22.38 18.86 -8.58
N VAL A 98 -21.43 18.04 -8.12
CA VAL A 98 -21.50 17.39 -6.79
C VAL A 98 -21.56 18.44 -5.67
N TYR A 99 -20.70 19.48 -5.71
CA TYR A 99 -20.73 20.56 -4.74
C TYR A 99 -22.07 21.29 -4.75
N ASP A 100 -22.50 21.73 -5.90
CA ASP A 100 -23.74 22.52 -6.06
C ASP A 100 -24.99 21.77 -5.56
N SER A 101 -24.99 20.43 -5.70
CA SER A 101 -26.12 19.59 -5.26
C SER A 101 -26.13 19.34 -3.75
N ILE A 102 -24.96 19.21 -3.11
CA ILE A 102 -24.84 18.79 -1.70
C ILE A 102 -24.69 19.98 -0.75
N ARG A 103 -23.86 20.97 -1.15
CA ARG A 103 -23.48 22.11 -0.29
C ARG A 103 -24.64 22.90 0.30
N PRO A 104 -25.77 23.14 -0.40
CA PRO A 104 -26.93 23.85 0.15
C PRO A 104 -27.53 23.18 1.39
N ASN A 105 -27.35 21.87 1.56
CA ASN A 105 -27.86 21.10 2.70
C ASN A 105 -26.93 21.08 3.91
N VAL A 106 -25.69 21.65 3.79
CA VAL A 106 -24.71 21.68 4.87
C VAL A 106 -24.78 22.99 5.64
N HIS A 107 -25.05 22.91 6.95
CA HIS A 107 -25.13 24.06 7.84
C HIS A 107 -24.49 23.79 9.20
N ASN A 108 -24.07 24.81 9.91
CA ASN A 108 -23.32 24.68 11.16
C ASN A 108 -24.11 24.04 12.33
N GLY A 109 -25.42 23.92 12.20
CA GLY A 109 -26.27 23.22 13.18
C GLY A 109 -26.36 21.71 12.99
N MET A 110 -25.67 21.13 11.98
CA MET A 110 -25.68 19.69 11.74
C MET A 110 -25.03 18.92 12.90
N LYS A 111 -25.60 17.76 13.24
CA LYS A 111 -24.95 16.80 14.10
C LYS A 111 -23.75 16.16 13.43
N SER A 112 -22.78 15.71 14.20
CA SER A 112 -21.53 15.12 13.70
C SER A 112 -21.75 13.88 12.82
N ASP A 113 -22.67 13.00 13.20
CA ASP A 113 -23.08 11.83 12.43
C ASP A 113 -23.71 12.20 11.07
N SER A 114 -24.58 13.20 11.07
CA SER A 114 -25.22 13.69 9.84
C SER A 114 -24.19 14.31 8.88
N LEU A 115 -23.23 15.10 9.41
CA LEU A 115 -22.14 15.64 8.62
C LEU A 115 -21.26 14.53 8.05
N PHE A 116 -20.94 13.48 8.86
CA PHE A 116 -20.16 12.34 8.40
C PHE A 116 -20.84 11.66 7.22
N ASN A 117 -22.14 11.35 7.34
CA ASN A 117 -22.90 10.70 6.29
C ASN A 117 -22.95 11.54 4.99
N VAL A 118 -23.09 12.86 5.09
CA VAL A 118 -23.06 13.75 3.93
C VAL A 118 -21.68 13.75 3.26
N CYS A 119 -20.61 13.89 4.03
CA CYS A 119 -19.24 13.85 3.50
C CYS A 119 -18.89 12.46 2.92
N ALA A 120 -19.29 11.39 3.59
CA ALA A 120 -19.08 10.02 3.11
C ALA A 120 -19.85 9.75 1.81
N GLY A 121 -21.11 10.18 1.72
CA GLY A 121 -21.91 10.07 0.50
C GLY A 121 -21.34 10.89 -0.67
N MET A 122 -20.80 12.07 -0.41
CA MET A 122 -20.06 12.86 -1.41
C MET A 122 -18.85 12.09 -1.94
N LEU A 123 -18.05 11.49 -1.06
CA LEU A 123 -16.86 10.73 -1.44
C LEU A 123 -17.20 9.42 -2.18
N ASP A 124 -18.33 8.77 -1.87
CA ASP A 124 -18.76 7.52 -2.52
C ASP A 124 -19.02 7.71 -4.03
N LEU A 125 -19.40 8.94 -4.46
CA LEU A 125 -19.58 9.27 -5.88
C LEU A 125 -18.29 9.12 -6.70
N LEU A 126 -17.11 9.11 -6.06
CA LEU A 126 -15.83 8.86 -6.73
C LEU A 126 -15.62 7.38 -7.08
N ARG A 127 -16.38 6.46 -6.50
CA ARG A 127 -16.31 5.01 -6.77
C ARG A 127 -14.86 4.48 -6.72
N ASP A 128 -14.13 4.88 -5.68
CA ASP A 128 -12.69 4.57 -5.50
C ASP A 128 -12.44 3.96 -4.11
N GLY A 129 -11.88 2.75 -4.07
CA GLY A 129 -11.58 2.04 -2.81
C GLY A 129 -10.49 2.68 -1.97
N HIS A 130 -9.68 3.58 -2.55
CA HIS A 130 -8.69 4.36 -1.82
C HIS A 130 -9.26 5.65 -1.21
N VAL A 131 -10.52 6.00 -1.51
CA VAL A 131 -11.19 7.18 -0.97
C VAL A 131 -11.94 6.81 0.30
N ASN A 132 -11.51 7.37 1.43
CA ASN A 132 -12.10 7.09 2.73
C ASN A 132 -12.17 8.36 3.58
N LEU A 133 -13.20 8.43 4.41
CA LEU A 133 -13.33 9.34 5.54
C LEU A 133 -13.32 8.53 6.83
N VAL A 134 -12.48 8.91 7.78
CA VAL A 134 -12.34 8.23 9.07
C VAL A 134 -12.77 9.18 10.17
N GLY A 135 -13.90 8.92 10.77
CA GLY A 135 -14.42 9.58 11.96
C GLY A 135 -14.13 8.78 13.22
N PRO A 136 -14.49 9.29 14.40
CA PRO A 136 -14.26 8.59 15.68
C PRO A 136 -15.14 7.34 15.86
N TYR A 137 -16.16 7.16 15.05
CA TYR A 137 -17.16 6.10 15.18
C TYR A 137 -17.44 5.34 13.88
N ASP A 138 -16.91 5.79 12.74
CA ASP A 138 -17.11 5.09 11.45
C ASP A 138 -15.99 5.38 10.45
N VAL A 139 -15.90 4.52 9.42
CA VAL A 139 -15.01 4.64 8.27
C VAL A 139 -15.84 4.48 6.99
N SER A 140 -15.86 5.51 6.12
CA SER A 140 -16.56 5.40 4.83
C SER A 140 -15.84 4.44 3.88
N ARG A 141 -16.60 3.80 3.02
CA ARG A 141 -16.10 2.88 1.99
C ARG A 141 -16.86 3.13 0.69
N SER A 142 -16.20 2.93 -0.45
CA SER A 142 -16.91 2.92 -1.72
C SER A 142 -17.78 1.66 -1.81
N SER A 143 -19.09 1.87 -1.98
CA SER A 143 -20.09 0.81 -2.08
C SER A 143 -19.83 -0.10 -3.29
N ASP A 144 -19.54 0.47 -4.45
CA ASP A 144 -19.29 -0.26 -5.70
C ASP A 144 -18.03 -1.17 -5.59
N VAL A 145 -16.94 -0.62 -5.04
CA VAL A 145 -15.70 -1.40 -4.85
C VAL A 145 -15.91 -2.52 -3.83
N TYR A 146 -16.62 -2.23 -2.75
CA TYR A 146 -16.92 -3.23 -1.73
C TYR A 146 -17.75 -4.38 -2.28
N HIS A 147 -18.81 -4.09 -3.04
CA HIS A 147 -19.64 -5.10 -3.68
C HIS A 147 -18.85 -5.92 -4.70
N GLY A 148 -18.08 -5.30 -5.58
CA GLY A 148 -17.24 -6.00 -6.55
C GLY A 148 -16.24 -6.97 -5.89
N PHE A 149 -15.60 -6.52 -4.81
CA PHE A 149 -14.62 -7.32 -4.06
C PHE A 149 -15.24 -8.59 -3.44
N TYR A 150 -16.44 -8.49 -2.86
CA TYR A 150 -17.05 -9.60 -2.12
C TYR A 150 -18.02 -10.44 -2.93
N SER A 151 -18.72 -9.88 -3.93
CA SER A 151 -19.74 -10.60 -4.70
C SER A 151 -19.21 -11.24 -5.98
N GLU A 152 -18.06 -10.78 -6.48
CA GLU A 152 -17.46 -11.26 -7.74
C GLU A 152 -16.11 -11.97 -7.50
N SER A 153 -15.98 -12.66 -6.36
CA SER A 153 -14.78 -13.44 -6.05
C SER A 153 -14.61 -14.59 -7.05
N GLY A 154 -13.46 -14.59 -7.72
CA GLY A 154 -13.07 -15.61 -8.70
C GLY A 154 -12.35 -16.83 -8.10
N ILE A 155 -12.49 -17.08 -6.78
CA ILE A 155 -11.78 -18.18 -6.09
C ILE A 155 -12.63 -18.79 -4.98
N ASP A 156 -12.68 -20.13 -4.92
CA ASP A 156 -13.07 -20.88 -3.73
C ASP A 156 -11.81 -21.37 -2.99
N ARG A 157 -11.50 -20.72 -1.87
CA ARG A 157 -10.30 -21.04 -1.09
C ARG A 157 -10.31 -22.47 -0.54
N ASN A 158 -11.48 -23.03 -0.20
CA ASN A 158 -11.56 -24.39 0.30
C ASN A 158 -11.17 -25.40 -0.81
N THR A 159 -11.70 -25.22 -2.01
CA THR A 159 -11.32 -26.02 -3.17
C THR A 159 -9.81 -25.94 -3.43
N VAL A 160 -9.24 -24.71 -3.42
CA VAL A 160 -7.80 -24.52 -3.64
C VAL A 160 -6.96 -25.22 -2.56
N PHE A 161 -7.26 -25.02 -1.28
CA PHE A 161 -6.46 -25.60 -0.20
C PHE A 161 -6.58 -27.12 -0.11
N LEU A 162 -7.78 -27.68 -0.34
CA LEU A 162 -8.01 -29.11 -0.16
C LEU A 162 -7.59 -29.95 -1.38
N TYR A 163 -7.74 -29.41 -2.60
CA TYR A 163 -7.63 -30.22 -3.83
C TYR A 163 -6.47 -29.83 -4.74
N TYR A 164 -5.93 -28.61 -4.63
CA TYR A 164 -4.76 -28.18 -5.41
C TYR A 164 -3.50 -28.07 -4.54
N LEU A 165 -3.56 -27.40 -3.41
CA LEU A 165 -2.43 -27.33 -2.48
C LEU A 165 -2.25 -28.65 -1.72
N GLY A 166 -3.35 -29.25 -1.26
CA GLY A 166 -3.32 -30.51 -0.48
C GLY A 166 -2.61 -30.38 0.87
N PRO A 167 -2.47 -31.47 1.64
CA PRO A 167 -1.89 -31.40 2.99
C PRO A 167 -0.37 -31.20 3.03
N GLY A 168 0.30 -31.36 1.90
CA GLY A 168 1.76 -31.25 1.77
C GLY A 168 2.28 -29.91 1.25
N TYR A 169 1.45 -28.87 1.24
CA TYR A 169 1.88 -27.57 0.75
C TYR A 169 2.99 -26.93 1.59
N HIS A 170 3.77 -26.08 0.96
CA HIS A 170 4.84 -25.31 1.58
C HIS A 170 4.42 -23.84 1.79
N VAL A 171 5.07 -23.17 2.74
CA VAL A 171 4.93 -21.74 2.98
C VAL A 171 6.30 -21.09 2.92
N SER A 172 6.47 -20.12 2.01
CA SER A 172 7.70 -19.35 1.82
C SER A 172 7.38 -17.85 1.87
N GLY A 173 7.51 -17.25 3.06
CA GLY A 173 7.03 -15.87 3.29
C GLY A 173 5.52 -15.79 3.08
N GLY A 174 5.09 -14.84 2.25
CA GLY A 174 3.68 -14.69 1.88
C GLY A 174 3.14 -15.71 0.88
N MET A 175 3.99 -16.56 0.30
CA MET A 175 3.62 -17.56 -0.70
C MET A 175 3.22 -18.87 -0.04
N THR A 176 2.03 -19.39 -0.38
CA THR A 176 1.61 -20.77 -0.11
C THR A 176 1.68 -21.53 -1.43
N HIS A 177 2.44 -22.63 -1.50
CA HIS A 177 2.75 -23.24 -2.79
C HIS A 177 2.87 -24.75 -2.74
N ASN A 178 2.60 -25.41 -3.87
CA ASN A 178 2.85 -26.81 -4.11
C ASN A 178 3.03 -27.07 -5.62
N ALA A 179 3.43 -28.28 -5.99
CA ALA A 179 3.44 -28.71 -7.37
C ALA A 179 2.11 -29.38 -7.76
N LEU A 180 1.67 -29.13 -9.01
CA LEU A 180 0.55 -29.79 -9.66
C LEU A 180 1.07 -30.66 -10.82
N ALA A 181 0.21 -31.51 -11.37
CA ALA A 181 0.49 -32.31 -12.57
C ALA A 181 1.82 -33.08 -12.48
N ASP A 182 1.97 -33.90 -11.44
CA ASP A 182 3.15 -34.74 -11.19
C ASP A 182 4.47 -33.93 -11.13
N GLY A 183 4.44 -32.75 -10.54
CA GLY A 183 5.61 -31.92 -10.35
C GLY A 183 5.92 -30.93 -11.49
N LYS A 184 5.15 -30.96 -12.59
CA LYS A 184 5.40 -30.17 -13.80
C LYS A 184 4.95 -28.73 -13.70
N VAL A 185 4.00 -28.40 -12.82
CA VAL A 185 3.44 -27.05 -12.69
C VAL A 185 3.62 -26.56 -11.26
N ILE A 186 4.28 -25.42 -11.08
CA ILE A 186 4.34 -24.74 -9.79
C ILE A 186 3.04 -23.97 -9.58
N TYR A 187 2.33 -24.23 -8.49
CA TYR A 187 1.20 -23.40 -8.07
C TYR A 187 1.57 -22.60 -6.84
N ILE A 188 1.41 -21.27 -6.92
CA ILE A 188 1.68 -20.32 -5.84
C ILE A 188 0.43 -19.50 -5.58
N LEU A 189 -0.14 -19.60 -4.38
CA LEU A 189 -1.19 -18.72 -3.89
C LEU A 189 -0.53 -17.58 -3.08
N TYR A 190 -0.77 -16.33 -3.49
CA TYR A 190 -0.27 -15.14 -2.81
C TYR A 190 -1.41 -14.19 -2.43
N SER A 191 -1.90 -14.32 -1.21
CA SER A 191 -3.18 -13.73 -0.77
C SER A 191 -3.10 -12.27 -0.34
N SER A 192 -1.90 -11.71 -0.12
CA SER A 192 -1.74 -10.31 0.31
C SER A 192 -0.33 -9.80 0.07
N PHE A 193 -0.21 -8.63 -0.56
CA PHE A 193 1.04 -7.89 -0.68
C PHE A 193 1.49 -7.22 0.65
N SER A 194 0.77 -7.40 1.75
CA SER A 194 1.26 -7.05 3.09
C SER A 194 2.27 -8.07 3.62
N ASN A 195 2.33 -9.26 3.05
CA ASN A 195 3.26 -10.31 3.41
C ASN A 195 4.51 -10.25 2.54
N GLY A 196 5.69 -10.15 3.18
CA GLY A 196 6.96 -10.05 2.47
C GLY A 196 7.48 -11.41 1.96
N VAL A 197 8.37 -11.32 0.97
CA VAL A 197 9.14 -12.45 0.44
C VAL A 197 10.61 -12.02 0.36
N SER A 198 11.53 -12.91 0.71
CA SER A 198 12.97 -12.67 0.63
C SER A 198 13.61 -13.42 -0.54
N ASP A 199 14.77 -12.96 -1.02
CA ASP A 199 15.56 -13.65 -2.04
C ASP A 199 15.88 -15.11 -1.67
N ALA A 200 16.09 -15.40 -0.37
CA ALA A 200 16.32 -16.77 0.09
C ALA A 200 15.11 -17.68 -0.15
N GLN A 201 13.90 -17.16 0.03
CA GLN A 201 12.66 -17.88 -0.23
C GLN A 201 12.42 -18.06 -1.74
N LEU A 202 12.73 -17.05 -2.56
CA LEU A 202 12.68 -17.17 -4.02
C LEU A 202 13.66 -18.23 -4.54
N ARG A 203 14.91 -18.21 -4.05
CA ARG A 203 15.90 -19.26 -4.40
C ARG A 203 15.47 -20.66 -3.95
N ASN A 204 14.73 -20.79 -2.86
CA ASN A 204 14.26 -22.08 -2.40
C ASN A 204 13.23 -22.71 -3.34
N LEU A 205 12.41 -21.92 -4.04
CA LEU A 205 11.47 -22.45 -5.05
C LEU A 205 12.19 -23.23 -6.14
N HIS A 206 13.34 -22.74 -6.65
CA HIS A 206 14.14 -23.47 -7.63
C HIS A 206 14.62 -24.84 -7.16
N LYS A 207 14.91 -24.98 -5.86
CA LYS A 207 15.34 -26.25 -5.29
C LYS A 207 14.19 -27.22 -5.12
N LEU A 208 13.00 -26.69 -4.83
CA LEU A 208 11.81 -27.51 -4.60
C LEU A 208 11.18 -28.00 -5.92
N TYR A 209 11.32 -27.22 -7.00
CA TYR A 209 10.63 -27.49 -8.27
C TYR A 209 11.58 -27.52 -9.47
N PRO A 210 12.59 -28.44 -9.49
CA PRO A 210 13.62 -28.46 -10.53
C PRO A 210 13.07 -28.87 -11.92
N ASP A 211 11.99 -29.65 -11.96
CA ASP A 211 11.41 -30.23 -13.17
C ASP A 211 10.18 -29.45 -13.68
N ALA A 212 9.90 -28.27 -13.10
CA ALA A 212 8.74 -27.48 -13.47
C ALA A 212 8.83 -26.99 -14.94
N GLN A 213 7.71 -27.09 -15.65
CA GLN A 213 7.53 -26.67 -17.04
C GLN A 213 6.78 -25.33 -17.13
N GLY A 214 6.09 -24.89 -16.06
CA GLY A 214 5.41 -23.64 -15.97
C GLY A 214 5.01 -23.29 -14.54
N MET A 215 4.49 -22.07 -14.35
CA MET A 215 4.08 -21.54 -13.06
C MET A 215 2.69 -20.91 -13.14
N ILE A 216 1.89 -21.19 -12.14
CA ILE A 216 0.63 -20.50 -11.85
C ILE A 216 0.85 -19.61 -10.62
N PHE A 217 0.69 -18.31 -10.79
CA PHE A 217 0.81 -17.33 -9.70
C PHE A 217 -0.56 -16.74 -9.39
N ASP A 218 -1.23 -17.26 -8.38
CA ASP A 218 -2.63 -16.94 -8.05
C ASP A 218 -2.70 -15.77 -7.06
N ILE A 219 -3.18 -14.63 -7.55
CA ILE A 219 -3.43 -13.43 -6.73
C ILE A 219 -4.92 -13.11 -6.60
N ARG A 220 -5.82 -14.02 -6.95
CA ARG A 220 -7.26 -13.82 -6.83
C ARG A 220 -7.65 -13.52 -5.38
N GLY A 221 -8.53 -12.53 -5.19
CA GLY A 221 -8.94 -12.05 -3.87
C GLY A 221 -7.83 -11.34 -3.08
N ASN A 222 -6.74 -10.90 -3.72
CA ASN A 222 -5.65 -10.17 -3.08
C ASN A 222 -5.92 -8.65 -3.08
N GLY A 223 -6.31 -8.09 -1.94
CA GLY A 223 -6.63 -6.67 -1.78
C GLY A 223 -5.43 -5.71 -1.83
N GLY A 224 -4.22 -6.19 -2.14
CA GLY A 224 -3.02 -5.37 -2.25
C GLY A 224 -2.15 -5.37 -1.00
N GLY A 225 -1.43 -4.27 -0.76
CA GLY A 225 -0.46 -4.08 0.31
C GLY A 225 0.72 -3.20 -0.09
N ALA A 226 1.94 -3.59 0.27
CA ALA A 226 3.15 -2.81 0.01
C ALA A 226 3.68 -3.01 -1.42
N LEU A 227 3.93 -1.91 -2.14
CA LEU A 227 4.56 -1.94 -3.48
C LEU A 227 5.97 -2.54 -3.47
N SER A 228 6.72 -2.44 -2.37
CA SER A 228 8.02 -3.09 -2.23
C SER A 228 7.93 -4.60 -2.46
N ASN A 229 6.84 -5.25 -2.01
CA ASN A 229 6.62 -6.67 -2.22
C ASN A 229 6.25 -7.01 -3.67
N VAL A 230 5.68 -6.06 -4.43
CA VAL A 230 5.51 -6.20 -5.88
C VAL A 230 6.88 -6.36 -6.55
N TYR A 231 7.83 -5.46 -6.26
CA TYR A 231 9.17 -5.52 -6.86
C TYR A 231 9.96 -6.76 -6.42
N GLU A 232 9.80 -7.21 -5.18
CA GLU A 232 10.43 -8.46 -4.72
C GLU A 232 9.91 -9.68 -5.51
N LEU A 233 8.60 -9.78 -5.73
CA LEU A 233 8.00 -10.89 -6.46
C LEU A 233 8.29 -10.86 -7.96
N LEU A 234 8.45 -9.69 -8.57
CA LEU A 234 8.87 -9.58 -9.98
C LEU A 234 10.25 -10.19 -10.24
N LYS A 235 11.08 -10.42 -9.22
CA LYS A 235 12.35 -11.17 -9.32
C LYS A 235 12.15 -12.65 -9.64
N LEU A 236 10.94 -13.20 -9.51
CA LEU A 236 10.61 -14.56 -9.96
C LEU A 236 10.61 -14.70 -11.47
N PHE A 237 10.48 -13.61 -12.21
CA PHE A 237 10.31 -13.62 -13.66
C PHE A 237 11.60 -13.16 -14.35
N ARG A 238 11.93 -13.81 -15.46
CA ARG A 238 13.09 -13.41 -16.25
C ARG A 238 12.92 -12.00 -16.81
N SER A 239 13.85 -11.10 -16.45
CA SER A 239 13.81 -9.70 -16.80
C SER A 239 15.19 -9.21 -17.29
N HIS A 240 15.21 -8.28 -18.23
CA HIS A 240 16.41 -7.53 -18.63
C HIS A 240 16.40 -6.10 -18.06
N GLY A 241 15.48 -5.78 -17.16
CA GLY A 241 15.32 -4.46 -16.57
C GLY A 241 14.50 -3.52 -17.47
N GLN A 242 13.50 -4.06 -18.18
CA GLN A 242 12.58 -3.28 -19.02
C GLN A 242 11.68 -2.38 -18.18
N GLN A 243 11.16 -1.33 -18.81
CA GLN A 243 10.10 -0.52 -18.19
C GLN A 243 8.85 -1.36 -17.99
N ILE A 244 8.17 -1.20 -16.85
CA ILE A 244 6.95 -1.94 -16.49
C ILE A 244 5.70 -1.07 -16.43
N TYR A 245 5.84 0.20 -16.09
CA TYR A 245 4.80 1.23 -16.13
C TYR A 245 5.42 2.61 -15.94
N SER A 246 4.60 3.66 -15.95
CA SER A 246 4.99 5.01 -15.53
C SER A 246 4.01 5.54 -14.48
N SER A 247 4.46 6.51 -13.67
CA SER A 247 3.60 7.18 -12.69
C SER A 247 3.72 8.69 -12.78
N GLN A 248 2.69 9.37 -12.29
CA GLN A 248 2.65 10.81 -12.13
C GLN A 248 2.02 11.14 -10.77
N ILE A 249 2.41 12.26 -10.19
CA ILE A 249 1.82 12.79 -8.95
C ILE A 249 1.19 14.14 -9.22
N LYS A 250 0.06 14.42 -8.57
CA LYS A 250 -0.55 15.77 -8.58
C LYS A 250 0.45 16.80 -8.08
N ASN A 251 0.64 17.90 -8.84
CA ASN A 251 1.58 18.96 -8.52
C ASN A 251 1.00 20.37 -8.65
N GLY A 252 -0.30 20.50 -8.85
CA GLY A 252 -1.03 21.76 -8.93
C GLY A 252 -2.53 21.58 -8.69
N PRO A 253 -3.31 22.67 -8.61
CA PRO A 253 -4.74 22.63 -8.26
C PRO A 253 -5.66 22.19 -9.41
N GLY A 254 -5.25 22.33 -10.66
CA GLY A 254 -6.07 21.92 -11.82
C GLY A 254 -6.12 20.40 -11.94
N HIS A 255 -7.24 19.84 -12.40
CA HIS A 255 -7.45 18.37 -12.48
C HIS A 255 -6.36 17.67 -13.31
N ASN A 256 -5.76 18.34 -14.28
CA ASN A 256 -4.70 17.81 -15.14
C ASN A 256 -3.28 18.25 -14.75
N ASP A 257 -3.11 18.88 -13.60
CA ASP A 257 -1.80 19.31 -13.12
C ASP A 257 -1.05 18.14 -12.52
N PHE A 258 -0.15 17.55 -13.30
CA PHE A 258 0.67 16.40 -12.90
C PHE A 258 2.16 16.68 -13.14
N SER A 259 3.00 16.01 -12.34
CA SER A 259 4.43 15.93 -12.60
C SER A 259 4.71 15.30 -13.97
N PRO A 260 5.93 15.47 -14.54
CA PRO A 260 6.38 14.66 -15.66
C PRO A 260 6.25 13.16 -15.35
N LEU A 261 6.00 12.34 -16.39
CA LEU A 261 5.97 10.89 -16.29
C LEU A 261 7.30 10.37 -15.73
N GLN A 262 7.20 9.54 -14.71
CA GLN A 262 8.33 8.85 -14.09
C GLN A 262 8.26 7.37 -14.46
N PRO A 263 9.17 6.85 -15.32
CA PRO A 263 9.19 5.45 -15.66
C PRO A 263 9.66 4.60 -14.48
N THR A 264 9.03 3.45 -14.33
CA THR A 264 9.40 2.41 -13.37
C THR A 264 9.90 1.19 -14.13
N PHE A 265 11.01 0.60 -13.67
CA PHE A 265 11.67 -0.50 -14.34
C PHE A 265 11.61 -1.79 -13.52
N ALA A 266 11.54 -2.91 -14.21
CA ALA A 266 11.62 -4.23 -13.61
C ALA A 266 12.98 -4.43 -12.90
N PRO A 267 13.03 -5.16 -11.77
CA PRO A 267 14.31 -5.61 -11.22
C PRO A 267 15.02 -6.48 -12.27
N LYS A 268 16.35 -6.34 -12.38
CA LYS A 268 17.14 -7.21 -13.25
C LYS A 268 17.05 -8.65 -12.74
N ALA A 269 16.93 -9.59 -13.67
CA ALA A 269 16.88 -11.00 -13.35
C ALA A 269 18.18 -11.47 -12.67
N ASP A 270 18.02 -12.20 -11.57
CA ASP A 270 19.05 -13.05 -10.97
C ASP A 270 18.68 -14.50 -11.30
N THR A 271 19.57 -15.21 -12.00
CA THR A 271 19.36 -16.60 -12.41
C THR A 271 19.14 -17.57 -11.27
N THR A 272 19.46 -17.15 -10.04
CA THR A 272 19.22 -17.94 -8.82
C THR A 272 17.83 -17.75 -8.24
N THR A 273 17.08 -16.71 -8.68
CA THR A 273 15.74 -16.39 -8.19
C THR A 273 14.68 -16.43 -9.28
N CYS A 274 15.04 -16.17 -10.55
CA CYS A 274 14.08 -16.11 -11.63
C CYS A 274 13.89 -17.44 -12.34
N PHE A 275 12.66 -17.69 -12.79
CA PHE A 275 12.28 -18.77 -13.66
C PHE A 275 12.20 -18.28 -15.11
N ASN A 276 12.61 -19.13 -16.06
CA ASN A 276 12.45 -18.92 -17.50
C ASN A 276 11.39 -19.88 -18.04
N LEU A 277 10.20 -19.81 -17.46
CA LEU A 277 9.05 -20.69 -17.73
C LEU A 277 7.85 -19.84 -18.14
N PRO A 278 6.87 -20.38 -18.87
CA PRO A 278 5.58 -19.73 -19.03
C PRO A 278 4.91 -19.57 -17.66
N VAL A 279 4.36 -18.37 -17.40
CA VAL A 279 3.69 -18.03 -16.14
C VAL A 279 2.29 -17.53 -16.42
N TYR A 280 1.32 -18.07 -15.70
CA TYR A 280 -0.06 -17.59 -15.70
C TYR A 280 -0.38 -16.97 -14.36
N VAL A 281 -0.60 -15.63 -14.36
CA VAL A 281 -1.05 -14.88 -13.18
C VAL A 281 -2.57 -14.90 -13.14
N LEU A 282 -3.14 -15.54 -12.13
CA LEU A 282 -4.59 -15.61 -12.00
C LEU A 282 -5.14 -14.37 -11.32
N THR A 283 -6.12 -13.74 -11.96
CA THR A 283 -6.71 -12.46 -11.51
C THR A 283 -8.23 -12.56 -11.38
N ASP A 284 -8.78 -11.71 -10.50
CA ASP A 284 -10.22 -11.48 -10.34
C ASP A 284 -10.51 -10.06 -9.86
N ARG A 285 -11.78 -9.69 -9.70
CA ARG A 285 -12.21 -8.38 -9.18
C ARG A 285 -11.70 -8.10 -7.76
N GLY A 286 -11.31 -9.10 -7.00
CA GLY A 286 -10.70 -8.99 -5.68
C GLY A 286 -9.23 -8.54 -5.71
N CYS A 287 -8.56 -8.58 -6.86
CA CYS A 287 -7.21 -8.06 -7.04
C CYS A 287 -7.23 -6.53 -7.04
N PHE A 288 -6.76 -5.90 -5.96
CA PHE A 288 -6.85 -4.45 -5.80
C PHE A 288 -5.51 -3.82 -5.40
N SER A 289 -5.31 -2.53 -5.72
CA SER A 289 -4.13 -1.75 -5.28
C SER A 289 -2.81 -2.39 -5.75
N ALA A 290 -1.91 -2.78 -4.85
CA ALA A 290 -0.63 -3.42 -5.19
C ALA A 290 -0.79 -4.70 -6.02
N ALA A 291 -1.92 -5.43 -5.90
CA ALA A 291 -2.21 -6.60 -6.73
C ALA A 291 -2.51 -6.20 -8.18
N SER A 292 -3.27 -5.12 -8.41
CA SER A 292 -3.46 -4.58 -9.76
C SER A 292 -2.17 -3.98 -10.33
N THR A 293 -1.34 -3.36 -9.48
CA THR A 293 0.00 -2.88 -9.89
C THR A 293 0.91 -4.03 -10.28
N PHE A 294 0.85 -5.16 -9.58
CA PHE A 294 1.56 -6.38 -9.97
C PHE A 294 1.07 -6.91 -11.31
N ALA A 295 -0.24 -7.01 -11.51
CA ALA A 295 -0.83 -7.44 -12.77
C ALA A 295 -0.38 -6.58 -13.95
N ILE A 296 -0.42 -5.24 -13.83
CA ILE A 296 0.04 -4.34 -14.91
C ILE A 296 1.55 -4.45 -15.16
N ALA A 297 2.34 -4.62 -14.10
CA ALA A 297 3.79 -4.77 -14.21
C ALA A 297 4.19 -6.07 -14.93
N THR A 298 3.43 -7.15 -14.73
CA THR A 298 3.70 -8.45 -15.37
C THR A 298 3.40 -8.46 -16.86
N GLN A 299 2.58 -7.57 -17.39
CA GLN A 299 2.33 -7.41 -18.83
C GLN A 299 3.58 -6.98 -19.62
N ALA A 300 4.64 -6.50 -18.93
CA ALA A 300 5.93 -6.17 -19.56
C ALA A 300 6.85 -7.40 -19.78
N TYR A 301 6.37 -8.60 -19.44
CA TYR A 301 7.15 -9.85 -19.55
C TYR A 301 6.51 -10.77 -20.58
N ASP A 302 7.22 -11.07 -21.68
CA ASP A 302 6.70 -11.85 -22.83
C ASP A 302 6.22 -13.27 -22.46
N HIS A 303 6.70 -13.83 -21.34
CA HIS A 303 6.37 -15.19 -20.89
C HIS A 303 5.36 -15.22 -19.74
N VAL A 304 4.80 -14.04 -19.35
CA VAL A 304 3.81 -13.93 -18.28
C VAL A 304 2.50 -13.46 -18.86
N HIS A 305 1.42 -14.19 -18.57
CA HIS A 305 0.07 -13.91 -19.07
C HIS A 305 -0.91 -13.76 -17.90
N LEU A 306 -1.78 -12.78 -17.97
CA LEU A 306 -2.92 -12.64 -17.05
C LEU A 306 -4.06 -13.55 -17.50
N LEU A 307 -4.59 -14.35 -16.57
CA LEU A 307 -5.69 -15.27 -16.84
C LEU A 307 -6.78 -15.14 -15.76
N GLY A 308 -8.03 -15.10 -16.17
CA GLY A 308 -9.17 -15.02 -15.26
C GLY A 308 -10.09 -13.85 -15.55
N ASP A 309 -10.32 -12.97 -14.59
CA ASP A 309 -11.17 -11.79 -14.75
C ASP A 309 -10.37 -10.48 -14.54
N THR A 310 -10.96 -9.38 -14.98
CA THR A 310 -10.45 -8.02 -14.79
C THR A 310 -10.20 -7.74 -13.30
N THR A 311 -9.07 -7.11 -12.97
CA THR A 311 -8.76 -6.76 -11.57
C THR A 311 -9.68 -5.67 -11.02
N GLY A 312 -9.62 -5.41 -9.72
CA GLY A 312 -10.38 -4.34 -9.06
C GLY A 312 -9.80 -2.94 -9.27
N GLY A 313 -8.59 -2.81 -9.84
CA GLY A 313 -7.96 -1.52 -10.07
C GLY A 313 -7.32 -0.92 -8.81
N GLY A 314 -7.49 0.40 -8.62
CA GLY A 314 -6.98 1.09 -7.43
C GLY A 314 -5.46 1.27 -7.41
N MET A 315 -4.85 1.66 -8.52
CA MET A 315 -3.39 1.77 -8.63
C MET A 315 -2.82 3.14 -8.24
N GLY A 316 -3.67 4.10 -7.88
CA GLY A 316 -3.24 5.38 -7.34
C GLY A 316 -2.73 5.24 -5.90
N LEU A 317 -1.57 5.85 -5.59
CA LEU A 317 -1.09 5.91 -4.21
C LEU A 317 -1.89 6.96 -3.43
N PRO A 318 -2.51 6.57 -2.31
CA PRO A 318 -3.28 7.50 -1.51
C PRO A 318 -2.39 8.35 -0.59
N ALA A 319 -2.78 9.62 -0.41
CA ALA A 319 -2.34 10.47 0.69
C ALA A 319 -3.43 10.57 1.76
N MET A 320 -3.03 10.90 2.97
CA MET A 320 -3.91 11.11 4.12
C MET A 320 -3.80 12.56 4.59
N GLY A 321 -4.89 13.09 5.12
CA GLY A 321 -4.91 14.40 5.74
C GLY A 321 -5.94 14.47 6.88
N VAL A 322 -5.94 15.62 7.58
CA VAL A 322 -6.83 15.87 8.72
C VAL A 322 -7.76 17.03 8.37
N LEU A 323 -9.05 16.86 8.65
CA LEU A 323 -10.08 17.87 8.49
C LEU A 323 -10.11 18.85 9.68
N PRO A 324 -10.69 20.06 9.54
CA PRO A 324 -10.78 21.02 10.62
C PRO A 324 -11.43 20.49 11.90
N ASN A 325 -12.32 19.52 11.80
CA ASN A 325 -12.99 18.86 12.95
C ASN A 325 -12.22 17.67 13.51
N GLY A 326 -10.99 17.38 13.02
CA GLY A 326 -10.14 16.29 13.49
C GLY A 326 -10.39 14.93 12.82
N TRP A 327 -11.31 14.80 11.88
CA TRP A 327 -11.46 13.57 11.10
C TRP A 327 -10.32 13.41 10.10
N ASN A 328 -9.99 12.18 9.74
CA ASN A 328 -9.01 11.91 8.71
C ASN A 328 -9.69 11.61 7.37
N TYR A 329 -9.07 12.07 6.29
CA TYR A 329 -9.45 11.69 4.94
C TYR A 329 -8.29 11.02 4.22
N ARG A 330 -8.61 10.22 3.22
CA ARG A 330 -7.65 9.53 2.36
C ARG A 330 -8.19 9.49 0.94
N PHE A 331 -7.35 9.78 -0.05
CA PHE A 331 -7.65 9.60 -1.47
C PHE A 331 -6.36 9.56 -2.30
N SER A 332 -6.46 9.00 -3.54
CA SER A 332 -5.33 8.84 -4.47
C SER A 332 -4.83 10.20 -4.98
N ILE A 333 -3.52 10.44 -4.87
CA ILE A 333 -2.85 11.64 -5.40
C ILE A 333 -1.88 11.33 -6.54
N THR A 334 -1.67 10.07 -6.88
CA THR A 334 -0.88 9.63 -8.03
C THR A 334 -1.74 8.85 -9.00
N ARG A 335 -1.30 8.74 -10.25
CA ARG A 335 -1.84 7.81 -11.23
C ARG A 335 -0.75 6.97 -11.84
N THR A 336 -1.08 5.70 -12.13
CA THR A 336 -0.20 4.73 -12.78
C THR A 336 -0.68 4.52 -14.22
N LEU A 337 0.22 4.67 -15.17
CA LEU A 337 -0.05 4.45 -16.59
C LEU A 337 0.69 3.21 -17.08
N ALA A 338 -0.02 2.30 -17.73
CA ALA A 338 0.56 1.13 -18.38
C ALA A 338 1.50 1.51 -19.52
N LEU A 339 2.18 0.54 -20.11
CA LEU A 339 3.08 0.75 -21.26
C LEU A 339 2.34 1.25 -22.50
N ASP A 340 1.05 0.95 -22.62
CA ASP A 340 0.17 1.47 -23.68
C ASP A 340 -0.34 2.91 -23.42
N GLY A 341 0.07 3.52 -22.31
CA GLY A 341 -0.30 4.87 -21.88
C GLY A 341 -1.67 4.97 -21.20
N ARG A 342 -2.39 3.87 -21.02
CA ARG A 342 -3.72 3.88 -20.37
C ARG A 342 -3.61 3.86 -18.85
N ASN A 343 -4.61 4.48 -18.21
CA ASN A 343 -4.84 4.39 -16.77
C ASN A 343 -5.88 3.29 -16.50
N TYR A 344 -5.45 2.19 -15.92
CA TYR A 344 -6.31 1.06 -15.58
C TYR A 344 -6.83 1.12 -14.12
N GLU A 345 -7.12 2.31 -13.62
CA GLU A 345 -7.65 2.53 -12.27
C GLU A 345 -8.94 1.73 -12.00
N ASN A 346 -9.76 1.49 -13.01
CA ASN A 346 -10.99 0.71 -12.90
C ASN A 346 -10.80 -0.80 -13.13
N GLY A 347 -9.57 -1.25 -13.33
CA GLY A 347 -9.19 -2.66 -13.47
C GLY A 347 -8.36 -2.99 -14.70
N VAL A 348 -7.41 -3.90 -14.53
CA VAL A 348 -6.54 -4.43 -15.59
C VAL A 348 -7.23 -5.65 -16.20
N PRO A 349 -7.55 -5.65 -17.51
CA PRO A 349 -8.15 -6.82 -18.15
C PRO A 349 -7.13 -7.96 -18.25
N PRO A 350 -7.56 -9.22 -18.17
CA PRO A 350 -6.70 -10.36 -18.42
C PRO A 350 -6.40 -10.53 -19.91
N ASP A 351 -5.28 -11.16 -20.24
CA ASP A 351 -4.93 -11.56 -21.60
C ASP A 351 -5.83 -12.71 -22.07
N ILE A 352 -6.15 -13.61 -21.14
CA ILE A 352 -7.01 -14.78 -21.38
C ILE A 352 -8.19 -14.71 -20.40
N PRO A 353 -9.36 -14.23 -20.86
CA PRO A 353 -10.53 -14.15 -19.99
C PRO A 353 -11.15 -15.54 -19.74
N VAL A 354 -11.22 -15.91 -18.47
CA VAL A 354 -11.87 -17.14 -17.99
C VAL A 354 -12.72 -16.82 -16.78
N LYS A 355 -14.03 -16.97 -16.91
CA LYS A 355 -14.94 -16.72 -15.79
C LYS A 355 -14.90 -17.91 -14.82
N PHE A 356 -14.77 -17.63 -13.52
CA PHE A 356 -14.84 -18.63 -12.47
C PHE A 356 -16.22 -19.31 -12.46
N ASN A 357 -16.22 -20.64 -12.31
CA ASN A 357 -17.42 -21.44 -12.23
C ASN A 357 -17.59 -21.97 -10.80
N PRO A 358 -18.42 -21.33 -9.95
CA PRO A 358 -18.62 -21.75 -8.57
C PRO A 358 -19.30 -23.12 -8.44
N ASP A 359 -20.12 -23.54 -9.44
CA ASP A 359 -20.76 -24.85 -9.41
C ASP A 359 -19.75 -25.99 -9.56
N LEU A 360 -18.72 -25.82 -10.41
CA LEU A 360 -17.62 -26.77 -10.51
C LEU A 360 -16.82 -26.85 -9.20
N ALA A 361 -16.54 -25.71 -8.57
CA ALA A 361 -15.84 -25.68 -7.30
C ALA A 361 -16.64 -26.40 -6.20
N PHE A 362 -17.92 -26.13 -6.10
CA PHE A 362 -18.79 -26.69 -5.08
C PHE A 362 -19.10 -28.18 -5.28
N HIS A 363 -19.47 -28.59 -6.51
CA HIS A 363 -19.95 -29.95 -6.78
C HIS A 363 -18.85 -30.91 -7.20
N SER A 364 -17.82 -30.45 -7.88
CA SER A 364 -16.76 -31.28 -8.46
C SER A 364 -15.40 -31.06 -7.83
N HIS A 365 -15.27 -30.09 -6.89
CA HIS A 365 -14.03 -29.73 -6.22
C HIS A 365 -12.93 -29.28 -7.21
N ARG A 366 -13.32 -28.61 -8.29
CA ARG A 366 -12.43 -28.19 -9.37
C ARG A 366 -12.51 -26.68 -9.57
N ASP A 367 -11.37 -26.09 -9.80
CA ASP A 367 -11.23 -24.69 -10.18
C ASP A 367 -10.89 -24.61 -11.68
N ASN A 368 -11.87 -24.18 -12.48
CA ASN A 368 -11.71 -24.15 -13.93
C ASN A 368 -10.65 -23.17 -14.41
N ILE A 369 -10.30 -22.16 -13.62
CA ILE A 369 -9.25 -21.18 -13.96
C ILE A 369 -7.88 -21.84 -13.75
N ILE A 370 -7.67 -22.54 -12.63
CA ILE A 370 -6.44 -23.31 -12.38
C ILE A 370 -6.28 -24.42 -13.42
N ASP A 371 -7.36 -25.17 -13.69
CA ASP A 371 -7.33 -26.25 -14.68
C ASP A 371 -6.97 -25.75 -16.08
N THR A 372 -7.51 -24.58 -16.49
CA THR A 372 -7.15 -23.94 -17.76
C THR A 372 -5.67 -23.56 -17.80
N ALA A 373 -5.13 -22.99 -16.71
CA ALA A 373 -3.72 -22.65 -16.64
C ALA A 373 -2.81 -23.89 -16.74
N VAL A 374 -3.18 -24.98 -16.09
CA VAL A 374 -2.45 -26.27 -16.20
C VAL A 374 -2.44 -26.76 -17.64
N GLN A 375 -3.60 -26.77 -18.32
CA GLN A 375 -3.73 -27.19 -19.72
C GLN A 375 -2.84 -26.32 -20.64
N LEU A 376 -2.86 -24.99 -20.47
CA LEU A 376 -2.03 -24.07 -21.28
C LEU A 376 -0.53 -24.29 -21.07
N ILE A 377 -0.10 -24.66 -19.86
CA ILE A 377 1.30 -24.96 -19.56
C ILE A 377 1.72 -26.29 -20.20
N LEU A 378 0.88 -27.32 -20.15
CA LEU A 378 1.22 -28.66 -20.61
C LEU A 378 0.99 -28.87 -22.11
N GLY A 379 0.23 -27.98 -22.76
CA GLY A 379 -0.11 -28.08 -24.18
C GLY A 379 -1.17 -29.13 -24.49
N ASP A 380 -2.04 -29.41 -23.52
CA ASP A 380 -3.13 -30.41 -23.60
C ASP A 380 -4.46 -29.81 -24.08
#